data_47b541e181e644dd5e92fbd80d7929bc
#
_entry.id   47b541e181e644dd5e92fbd80d7929bc
#
_cell.length_a   1.000
_cell.length_b   1.000
_cell.length_c   1.000
_cell.angle_alpha   90.00
_cell.angle_beta   90.00
_cell.angle_gamma   90.00
#
_symmetry.space_group_name_H-M   'P 1'
#
loop_
_entity.id
_entity.type
_entity.pdbx_description
1 polymer ?
#
loop_
_entity_poly.entity_id
_entity_poly.type
_entity_poly.pdbx_seq_one_letter_code
_entity_poly.pdbx_strand_id
1 'polypeptide(L)'
;LEGLIIEGLGKQNLPILKKAHWPKGEELAVSLTHDVDVLYKYSFIGCLVEIKKAAILFLKLKFKQSLNVLNDMAKFLATNKKPYWQMLNVAEFEKKYGFRSTFYLCAKKRHRLDPNYDVGSDGKIKMVIRKLHKMGFEIGVHGSYTSYLDFKKLSEEKQILEKALGKKITGNRQHFGRFEVPYTWRLHDKIFDYDSTVGYINMSGFRTSLCFPFRAYDALENKELSLMEVPFTTSDGTLFGPMKLDREGAWLDTKKLINETKKNDGVIVLDWHQR
;
A
#
# COMPACT_ATOMS: atom_id res chain seq x y z
N LEU A 1 14.11 -7.00 -23.27
CA LEU A 1 14.98 -6.29 -24.23
C LEU A 1 16.43 -6.25 -23.74
N GLU A 2 16.69 -5.83 -22.49
CA GLU A 2 18.05 -5.78 -21.91
C GLU A 2 18.77 -7.12 -22.01
N GLY A 3 18.12 -8.24 -21.63
CA GLY A 3 18.69 -9.57 -21.74
C GLY A 3 19.10 -9.95 -23.15
N LEU A 4 18.31 -9.58 -24.17
CA LEU A 4 18.64 -9.82 -25.57
C LEU A 4 19.85 -9.00 -26.04
N ILE A 5 19.96 -7.75 -25.55
CA ILE A 5 21.12 -6.88 -25.84
C ILE A 5 22.39 -7.49 -25.22
N ILE A 6 22.33 -7.88 -23.95
CA ILE A 6 23.45 -8.51 -23.23
C ILE A 6 23.90 -9.80 -23.95
N GLU A 7 22.95 -10.66 -24.33
CA GLU A 7 23.26 -11.89 -25.08
C GLU A 7 23.90 -11.58 -26.43
N GLY A 8 23.38 -10.59 -27.15
CA GLY A 8 23.95 -10.17 -28.45
C GLY A 8 25.39 -9.64 -28.33
N LEU A 9 25.65 -8.80 -27.33
CA LEU A 9 26.97 -8.26 -27.04
C LEU A 9 27.93 -9.36 -26.60
N GLY A 10 27.49 -10.32 -25.78
CA GLY A 10 28.27 -11.47 -25.34
C GLY A 10 28.71 -12.38 -26.52
N LYS A 11 27.80 -12.62 -27.48
CA LYS A 11 28.10 -13.37 -28.70
C LYS A 11 29.17 -12.71 -29.58
N GLN A 12 29.34 -11.40 -29.45
CA GLN A 12 30.36 -10.62 -30.18
C GLN A 12 31.65 -10.38 -29.38
N ASN A 13 31.75 -10.98 -28.16
CA ASN A 13 32.86 -10.77 -27.24
C ASN A 13 33.09 -9.29 -26.87
N LEU A 14 32.03 -8.47 -26.89
CA LEU A 14 32.11 -7.07 -26.51
C LEU A 14 32.05 -6.93 -24.99
N PRO A 15 32.79 -5.98 -24.39
CA PRO A 15 32.74 -5.74 -22.96
C PRO A 15 31.36 -5.20 -22.59
N ILE A 16 30.73 -5.79 -21.55
CA ILE A 16 29.41 -5.36 -21.02
C ILE A 16 29.65 -4.61 -19.72
N LEU A 17 29.36 -3.33 -19.74
CA LEU A 17 29.32 -2.50 -18.52
C LEU A 17 27.86 -2.30 -18.12
N LYS A 18 27.48 -2.82 -16.95
CA LYS A 18 26.15 -2.62 -16.36
C LYS A 18 26.27 -1.70 -15.15
N LYS A 19 25.51 -0.60 -15.17
CA LYS A 19 25.39 0.26 -13.98
C LYS A 19 24.56 -0.47 -12.92
N ALA A 20 25.10 -0.58 -11.72
CA ALA A 20 24.33 -1.10 -10.59
C ALA A 20 23.12 -0.17 -10.32
N HIS A 21 21.93 -0.74 -10.27
CA HIS A 21 20.69 0.02 -10.00
C HIS A 21 20.59 0.41 -8.52
N TRP A 22 21.11 -0.44 -7.64
CA TRP A 22 20.98 -0.28 -6.19
C TRP A 22 22.33 -0.06 -5.51
N PRO A 23 22.36 0.64 -4.35
CA PRO A 23 23.61 0.82 -3.58
C PRO A 23 24.29 -0.50 -3.26
N LYS A 24 25.62 -0.51 -3.19
CA LYS A 24 26.45 -1.68 -2.84
C LYS A 24 26.35 -2.85 -3.81
N GLY A 25 25.80 -2.66 -5.03
CA GLY A 25 25.65 -3.72 -6.00
C GLY A 25 24.54 -4.73 -5.67
N GLU A 26 23.59 -4.36 -4.83
CA GLU A 26 22.43 -5.20 -4.53
C GLU A 26 21.59 -5.45 -5.79
N GLU A 27 21.06 -6.66 -5.92
CA GLU A 27 20.29 -7.08 -7.10
C GLU A 27 18.78 -6.80 -6.97
N LEU A 28 18.33 -6.34 -5.80
CA LEU A 28 16.92 -6.13 -5.47
C LEU A 28 16.73 -5.00 -4.48
N ALA A 29 15.78 -4.12 -4.74
CA ALA A 29 15.23 -3.24 -3.72
C ALA A 29 13.85 -3.77 -3.26
N VAL A 30 13.55 -3.59 -1.98
CA VAL A 30 12.26 -3.93 -1.39
C VAL A 30 11.64 -2.68 -0.79
N SER A 31 10.46 -2.31 -1.27
CA SER A 31 9.64 -1.25 -0.67
C SER A 31 8.46 -1.89 0.07
N LEU A 32 8.48 -1.81 1.38
CA LEU A 32 7.36 -2.24 2.22
C LEU A 32 6.40 -1.06 2.41
N THR A 33 5.12 -1.31 2.29
CA THR A 33 4.07 -0.30 2.43
C THR A 33 2.87 -0.83 3.19
N HIS A 34 2.14 0.07 3.83
CA HIS A 34 0.95 -0.26 4.61
C HIS A 34 -0.17 0.71 4.31
N ASP A 35 -1.21 0.23 3.67
CA ASP A 35 -2.45 0.98 3.53
C ASP A 35 -3.26 0.85 4.82
N VAL A 36 -3.49 2.00 5.48
CA VAL A 36 -4.19 2.05 6.77
C VAL A 36 -5.67 2.28 6.52
N ASP A 37 -6.42 1.21 6.21
CA ASP A 37 -7.83 1.30 5.85
C ASP A 37 -8.77 1.28 7.05
N VAL A 38 -8.49 0.45 8.02
CA VAL A 38 -9.40 0.22 9.15
C VAL A 38 -8.65 0.24 10.47
N LEU A 39 -8.93 1.24 11.32
CA LEU A 39 -8.42 1.30 12.70
C LEU A 39 -9.43 0.82 13.73
N TYR A 40 -10.72 1.00 13.45
CA TYR A 40 -11.82 0.71 14.38
C TYR A 40 -12.67 -0.46 13.88
N LYS A 41 -12.15 -1.70 14.01
CA LYS A 41 -12.87 -2.93 13.63
C LYS A 41 -14.26 -3.00 14.25
N TYR A 42 -14.36 -2.70 15.53
CA TYR A 42 -15.60 -2.79 16.32
C TYR A 42 -16.21 -1.40 16.56
N SER A 43 -16.33 -0.58 15.51
CA SER A 43 -17.30 0.53 15.52
C SER A 43 -18.73 -0.03 15.54
N PHE A 44 -19.74 0.79 15.79
CA PHE A 44 -21.15 0.34 15.75
C PHE A 44 -21.46 -0.43 14.45
N ILE A 45 -21.10 0.14 13.31
CA ILE A 45 -21.27 -0.51 11.99
C ILE A 45 -20.41 -1.77 11.90
N GLY A 46 -19.17 -1.74 12.41
CA GLY A 46 -18.28 -2.91 12.43
C GLY A 46 -18.87 -4.07 13.23
N CYS A 47 -19.48 -3.82 14.36
CA CYS A 47 -20.18 -4.85 15.15
C CYS A 47 -21.35 -5.46 14.37
N LEU A 48 -22.15 -4.65 13.67
CA LEU A 48 -23.23 -5.15 12.82
C LEU A 48 -22.71 -6.04 11.69
N VAL A 49 -21.58 -5.67 11.08
CA VAL A 49 -20.92 -6.50 10.03
C VAL A 49 -20.45 -7.83 10.61
N GLU A 50 -19.82 -7.84 11.79
CA GLU A 50 -19.36 -9.09 12.43
C GLU A 50 -20.54 -9.98 12.87
N ILE A 51 -21.63 -9.41 13.37
CA ILE A 51 -22.87 -10.15 13.68
C ILE A 51 -23.44 -10.79 12.41
N LYS A 52 -23.54 -10.03 11.30
CA LYS A 52 -23.99 -10.56 10.03
C LYS A 52 -23.08 -11.69 9.53
N LYS A 53 -21.76 -11.55 9.68
CA LYS A 53 -20.79 -12.58 9.33
C LYS A 53 -20.99 -13.85 10.17
N ALA A 54 -21.17 -13.70 11.49
CA ALA A 54 -21.45 -14.82 12.38
C ALA A 54 -22.73 -15.56 11.98
N ALA A 55 -23.82 -14.84 11.67
CA ALA A 55 -25.08 -15.42 11.21
C ALA A 55 -24.90 -16.19 9.89
N ILE A 56 -24.17 -15.64 8.91
CA ILE A 56 -23.88 -16.34 7.64
C ILE A 56 -23.08 -17.62 7.88
N LEU A 57 -22.08 -17.58 8.77
CA LEU A 57 -21.29 -18.75 9.12
C LEU A 57 -22.14 -19.83 9.81
N PHE A 58 -23.04 -19.41 10.69
CA PHE A 58 -24.00 -20.31 11.35
C PHE A 58 -24.90 -21.00 10.34
N LEU A 59 -25.51 -20.26 9.40
CA LEU A 59 -26.34 -20.80 8.32
C LEU A 59 -25.58 -21.75 7.39
N LYS A 60 -24.25 -21.57 7.25
CA LYS A 60 -23.35 -22.46 6.50
C LYS A 60 -22.84 -23.64 7.33
N LEU A 61 -23.43 -23.93 8.49
CA LEU A 61 -23.05 -25.00 9.43
C LEU A 61 -21.58 -24.89 9.93
N LYS A 62 -20.98 -23.72 9.87
CA LYS A 62 -19.62 -23.43 10.36
C LYS A 62 -19.67 -22.89 11.81
N PHE A 63 -20.28 -23.65 12.70
CA PHE A 63 -20.61 -23.21 14.08
C PHE A 63 -19.38 -22.74 14.87
N LYS A 64 -18.27 -23.47 14.83
CA LYS A 64 -17.04 -23.08 15.51
C LYS A 64 -16.51 -21.71 15.04
N GLN A 65 -16.57 -21.44 13.73
CA GLN A 65 -16.14 -20.17 13.17
C GLN A 65 -17.09 -19.03 13.57
N SER A 66 -18.40 -19.29 13.54
CA SER A 66 -19.42 -18.34 13.99
C SER A 66 -19.21 -17.95 15.46
N LEU A 67 -19.02 -18.94 16.34
CA LEU A 67 -18.77 -18.70 17.76
C LEU A 67 -17.46 -17.93 18.00
N ASN A 68 -16.41 -18.21 17.26
CA ASN A 68 -15.16 -17.46 17.36
C ASN A 68 -15.34 -15.98 17.04
N VAL A 69 -16.11 -15.64 16.00
CA VAL A 69 -16.41 -14.23 15.66
C VAL A 69 -17.12 -13.52 16.80
N LEU A 70 -18.11 -14.15 17.42
CA LEU A 70 -18.85 -13.59 18.56
C LEU A 70 -17.99 -13.46 19.81
N ASN A 71 -17.17 -14.46 20.10
CA ASN A 71 -16.23 -14.43 21.23
C ASN A 71 -15.19 -13.31 21.09
N ASP A 72 -14.64 -13.12 19.89
CA ASP A 72 -13.68 -12.04 19.64
C ASP A 72 -14.33 -10.66 19.81
N MET A 73 -15.57 -10.51 19.38
CA MET A 73 -16.34 -9.29 19.60
C MET A 73 -16.62 -9.06 21.10
N ALA A 74 -17.05 -10.09 21.83
CA ALA A 74 -17.29 -10.02 23.27
C ALA A 74 -16.02 -9.67 24.06
N LYS A 75 -14.87 -10.30 23.73
CA LYS A 75 -13.57 -9.97 24.32
C LYS A 75 -13.17 -8.53 24.07
N PHE A 76 -13.44 -8.01 22.86
CA PHE A 76 -13.21 -6.60 22.57
C PHE A 76 -14.05 -5.69 23.46
N LEU A 77 -15.36 -5.94 23.56
CA LEU A 77 -16.28 -5.14 24.40
C LEU A 77 -15.86 -5.17 25.88
N ALA A 78 -15.37 -6.32 26.37
CA ALA A 78 -14.92 -6.49 27.73
C ALA A 78 -13.54 -5.82 28.02
N THR A 79 -12.62 -5.80 27.03
CA THR A 79 -11.23 -5.37 27.25
C THR A 79 -10.87 -4.04 26.61
N ASN A 80 -11.77 -3.44 25.82
CA ASN A 80 -11.54 -2.24 25.01
C ASN A 80 -10.25 -2.31 24.14
N LYS A 81 -9.80 -3.54 23.80
CA LYS A 81 -8.65 -3.74 22.91
C LYS A 81 -9.01 -3.34 21.49
N LYS A 82 -8.11 -2.64 20.81
CA LYS A 82 -8.27 -2.18 19.43
C LYS A 82 -7.40 -3.04 18.50
N PRO A 83 -7.89 -4.18 18.00
CA PRO A 83 -7.06 -5.19 17.34
C PRO A 83 -6.37 -4.67 16.06
N TYR A 84 -6.91 -3.65 15.40
CA TYR A 84 -6.36 -3.08 14.18
C TYR A 84 -5.43 -1.86 14.40
N TRP A 85 -5.16 -1.51 15.64
CA TRP A 85 -4.19 -0.48 15.99
C TRP A 85 -2.77 -1.05 16.07
N GLN A 86 -2.29 -1.68 14.98
CA GLN A 86 -1.02 -2.42 14.96
C GLN A 86 0.13 -1.63 14.31
N MET A 87 -0.09 -0.41 13.82
CA MET A 87 0.93 0.37 13.13
C MET A 87 2.28 0.42 13.86
N LEU A 88 2.28 0.68 15.17
CA LEU A 88 3.52 0.73 15.95
C LEU A 88 4.15 -0.64 16.13
N ASN A 89 3.35 -1.69 16.31
CA ASN A 89 3.86 -3.06 16.47
C ASN A 89 4.49 -3.55 15.15
N VAL A 90 3.86 -3.25 14.01
CA VAL A 90 4.41 -3.52 12.67
C VAL A 90 5.73 -2.78 12.50
N ALA A 91 5.76 -1.48 12.79
CA ALA A 91 6.96 -0.67 12.67
C ALA A 91 8.11 -1.17 13.58
N GLU A 92 7.82 -1.57 14.81
CA GLU A 92 8.81 -2.15 15.73
C GLU A 92 9.34 -3.49 15.21
N PHE A 93 8.46 -4.33 14.64
CA PHE A 93 8.85 -5.59 14.02
C PHE A 93 9.76 -5.36 12.81
N GLU A 94 9.38 -4.50 11.88
CA GLU A 94 10.18 -4.19 10.69
C GLU A 94 11.53 -3.57 11.06
N LYS A 95 11.54 -2.64 12.03
CA LYS A 95 12.77 -2.03 12.52
C LYS A 95 13.77 -3.06 13.04
N LYS A 96 13.29 -4.13 13.70
CA LYS A 96 14.13 -5.23 14.21
C LYS A 96 14.90 -5.94 13.07
N TYR A 97 14.30 -5.99 11.87
CA TYR A 97 14.92 -6.59 10.68
C TYR A 97 15.58 -5.57 9.75
N GLY A 98 15.74 -4.32 10.19
CA GLY A 98 16.39 -3.27 9.41
C GLY A 98 15.52 -2.60 8.37
N PHE A 99 14.24 -2.95 8.27
CA PHE A 99 13.30 -2.36 7.31
C PHE A 99 12.73 -1.02 7.78
N ARG A 100 12.31 -0.22 6.81
CA ARG A 100 11.51 0.99 6.97
C ARG A 100 10.46 0.98 5.87
N SER A 101 9.23 1.20 6.25
CA SER A 101 8.09 1.21 5.33
C SER A 101 7.42 2.57 5.26
N THR A 102 6.54 2.73 4.28
CA THR A 102 5.63 3.85 4.15
C THR A 102 4.25 3.45 4.66
N PHE A 103 3.68 4.25 5.57
CA PHE A 103 2.29 4.13 5.99
C PHE A 103 1.43 5.14 5.25
N TYR A 104 0.54 4.67 4.38
CA TYR A 104 -0.42 5.52 3.69
C TYR A 104 -1.69 5.67 4.53
N LEU A 105 -2.04 6.91 4.89
CA LEU A 105 -3.21 7.21 5.70
C LEU A 105 -4.22 8.06 4.94
N CYS A 106 -5.49 7.73 5.07
CA CYS A 106 -6.58 8.57 4.65
C CYS A 106 -6.75 9.73 5.65
N ALA A 107 -6.78 10.95 5.14
CA ALA A 107 -6.86 12.13 5.99
C ALA A 107 -8.23 12.27 6.66
N LYS A 108 -9.29 11.96 5.91
CA LYS A 108 -10.67 12.22 6.30
C LYS A 108 -11.63 11.32 5.53
N LYS A 109 -12.65 10.80 6.21
CA LYS A 109 -13.73 10.07 5.56
C LYS A 109 -14.61 11.00 4.73
N ARG A 110 -14.72 10.76 3.43
CA ARG A 110 -15.56 11.51 2.48
C ARG A 110 -16.61 10.64 1.79
N HIS A 111 -16.40 9.34 1.77
CA HIS A 111 -17.26 8.36 1.13
C HIS A 111 -17.47 7.15 2.04
N ARG A 112 -18.53 6.36 1.79
CA ARG A 112 -18.82 5.16 2.58
C ARG A 112 -17.72 4.09 2.53
N LEU A 113 -16.95 4.07 1.45
CA LEU A 113 -15.83 3.14 1.24
C LEU A 113 -14.51 3.65 1.83
N ASP A 114 -14.44 4.92 2.26
CA ASP A 114 -13.24 5.44 2.89
C ASP A 114 -12.99 4.83 4.27
N PRO A 115 -11.74 4.85 4.73
CA PRO A 115 -11.36 4.46 6.08
C PRO A 115 -12.23 5.06 7.17
N ASN A 116 -12.40 4.32 8.25
CA ASN A 116 -13.34 4.68 9.32
C ASN A 116 -12.74 5.56 10.43
N TYR A 117 -11.81 6.43 10.06
CA TYR A 117 -11.17 7.37 10.98
C TYR A 117 -10.98 8.74 10.33
N ASP A 118 -10.59 9.74 11.11
CA ASP A 118 -10.32 11.10 10.66
C ASP A 118 -9.06 11.61 11.39
N VAL A 119 -7.99 11.82 10.63
CA VAL A 119 -6.72 12.28 11.19
C VAL A 119 -6.81 13.71 11.69
N GLY A 120 -7.66 14.53 11.07
CA GLY A 120 -7.84 15.93 11.45
C GLY A 120 -8.35 16.10 12.86
N SER A 121 -9.25 15.23 13.33
CA SER A 121 -9.90 15.29 14.65
C SER A 121 -9.30 14.32 15.68
N ASP A 122 -8.67 13.21 15.27
CA ASP A 122 -8.17 12.17 16.18
C ASP A 122 -6.75 12.46 16.67
N GLY A 123 -6.63 12.95 17.89
CA GLY A 123 -5.34 13.22 18.54
C GLY A 123 -4.46 11.99 18.74
N LYS A 124 -5.05 10.80 18.90
CA LYS A 124 -4.31 9.54 19.05
C LYS A 124 -3.63 9.14 17.76
N ILE A 125 -4.32 9.29 16.61
CA ILE A 125 -3.73 9.02 15.30
C ILE A 125 -2.57 9.99 15.06
N LYS A 126 -2.75 11.28 15.33
CA LYS A 126 -1.68 12.28 15.21
C LYS A 126 -0.43 11.92 16.03
N MET A 127 -0.62 11.42 17.22
CA MET A 127 0.50 10.96 18.07
C MET A 127 1.21 9.76 17.45
N VAL A 128 0.46 8.77 16.95
CA VAL A 128 1.01 7.56 16.34
C VAL A 128 1.81 7.89 15.08
N ILE A 129 1.28 8.70 14.15
CA ILE A 129 2.00 9.07 12.92
C ILE A 129 3.28 9.85 13.20
N ARG A 130 3.29 10.74 14.21
CA ARG A 130 4.51 11.44 14.65
C ARG A 130 5.53 10.48 15.25
N LYS A 131 5.09 9.46 16.01
CA LYS A 131 5.97 8.42 16.55
C LYS A 131 6.58 7.58 15.44
N LEU A 132 5.78 7.13 14.46
CA LEU A 132 6.26 6.40 13.28
C LEU A 132 7.33 7.21 12.53
N HIS A 133 7.07 8.50 12.26
CA HIS A 133 8.04 9.36 11.61
C HIS A 133 9.34 9.51 12.40
N LYS A 134 9.27 9.70 13.73
CA LYS A 134 10.45 9.74 14.60
C LYS A 134 11.25 8.43 14.61
N MET A 135 10.59 7.30 14.35
CA MET A 135 11.24 5.99 14.21
C MET A 135 11.88 5.80 12.82
N GLY A 136 11.73 6.74 11.89
CA GLY A 136 12.29 6.71 10.55
C GLY A 136 11.35 6.12 9.48
N PHE A 137 10.07 5.94 9.80
CA PHE A 137 9.05 5.50 8.84
C PHE A 137 8.47 6.68 8.08
N GLU A 138 8.13 6.45 6.82
CA GLU A 138 7.48 7.45 6.00
C GLU A 138 5.96 7.46 6.24
N ILE A 139 5.36 8.65 6.10
CA ILE A 139 3.91 8.84 6.10
C ILE A 139 3.51 9.37 4.74
N GLY A 140 2.66 8.65 4.04
CA GLY A 140 2.08 9.03 2.76
C GLY A 140 0.58 9.33 2.84
N VAL A 141 0.07 9.97 1.81
CA VAL A 141 -1.38 10.16 1.65
C VAL A 141 -2.00 8.89 1.09
N HIS A 142 -3.05 8.36 1.74
CA HIS A 142 -3.98 7.42 1.12
C HIS A 142 -5.17 8.22 0.60
N GLY A 143 -5.13 8.62 -0.67
CA GLY A 143 -6.16 9.47 -1.26
C GLY A 143 -7.55 8.85 -1.12
N SER A 144 -8.56 9.62 -0.70
CA SER A 144 -9.92 9.10 -0.50
C SER A 144 -10.55 8.58 -1.80
N TYR A 145 -11.60 7.77 -1.69
CA TYR A 145 -12.26 7.11 -2.82
C TYR A 145 -12.67 8.05 -3.96
N THR A 146 -12.96 9.31 -3.67
CA THR A 146 -13.41 10.31 -4.67
C THR A 146 -12.36 11.37 -5.01
N SER A 147 -11.16 11.32 -4.44
CA SER A 147 -10.14 12.37 -4.65
C SER A 147 -9.24 12.17 -5.86
N TYR A 148 -9.22 10.98 -6.47
CA TYR A 148 -8.30 10.61 -7.56
C TYR A 148 -8.36 11.50 -8.82
N LEU A 149 -9.44 12.23 -9.03
CA LEU A 149 -9.61 13.24 -10.08
C LEU A 149 -10.02 14.62 -9.54
N ASP A 150 -9.87 14.86 -8.23
CA ASP A 150 -10.27 16.10 -7.59
C ASP A 150 -9.08 16.75 -6.87
N PHE A 151 -8.46 17.71 -7.56
CA PHE A 151 -7.29 18.44 -7.05
C PHE A 151 -7.55 19.09 -5.68
N LYS A 152 -8.71 19.71 -5.49
CA LYS A 152 -9.04 20.41 -4.24
C LYS A 152 -9.14 19.44 -3.08
N LYS A 153 -9.85 18.31 -3.28
CA LYS A 153 -9.98 17.29 -2.24
C LYS A 153 -8.65 16.68 -1.87
N LEU A 154 -7.86 16.28 -2.86
CA LEU A 154 -6.57 15.60 -2.61
C LEU A 154 -5.55 16.54 -1.98
N SER A 155 -5.52 17.81 -2.39
CA SER A 155 -4.69 18.84 -1.76
C SER A 155 -5.10 19.10 -0.30
N GLU A 156 -6.40 19.16 0.01
CA GLU A 156 -6.89 19.29 1.38
C GLU A 156 -6.50 18.07 2.23
N GLU A 157 -6.61 16.87 1.70
CA GLU A 157 -6.22 15.63 2.37
C GLU A 157 -4.73 15.63 2.73
N LYS A 158 -3.89 16.05 1.80
CA LYS A 158 -2.45 16.24 2.04
C LYS A 158 -2.20 17.25 3.15
N GLN A 159 -2.82 18.42 3.10
CA GLN A 159 -2.67 19.48 4.11
C GLN A 159 -3.08 19.02 5.52
N ILE A 160 -4.16 18.25 5.64
CA ILE A 160 -4.61 17.69 6.94
C ILE A 160 -3.52 16.78 7.52
N LEU A 161 -2.96 15.90 6.71
CA LEU A 161 -1.90 14.98 7.14
C LEU A 161 -0.59 15.70 7.45
N GLU A 162 -0.18 16.67 6.62
CA GLU A 162 1.01 17.51 6.86
C GLU A 162 0.89 18.30 8.17
N LYS A 163 -0.28 18.90 8.44
CA LYS A 163 -0.56 19.58 9.71
C LYS A 163 -0.51 18.60 10.91
N ALA A 164 -1.02 17.39 10.73
CA ALA A 164 -0.99 16.37 11.78
C ALA A 164 0.44 15.87 12.05
N LEU A 165 1.23 15.68 11.00
CA LEU A 165 2.61 15.20 11.06
C LEU A 165 3.59 16.31 11.48
N GLY A 166 3.36 17.54 11.04
CA GLY A 166 4.29 18.67 11.17
C GLY A 166 5.42 18.67 10.14
N LYS A 167 5.27 17.95 9.03
CA LYS A 167 6.26 17.80 7.95
C LYS A 167 5.56 17.71 6.59
N LYS A 168 6.28 18.05 5.51
CA LYS A 168 5.84 17.85 4.13
C LYS A 168 5.68 16.35 3.85
N ILE A 169 4.66 15.99 3.07
CA ILE A 169 4.39 14.64 2.59
C ILE A 169 4.62 14.61 1.09
N THR A 170 5.39 13.65 0.62
CA THR A 170 5.87 13.56 -0.76
C THR A 170 5.16 12.48 -1.58
N GLY A 171 4.65 11.44 -0.92
CA GLY A 171 4.08 10.27 -1.56
C GLY A 171 2.58 10.12 -1.40
N ASN A 172 1.96 9.49 -2.41
CA ASN A 172 0.55 9.14 -2.44
C ASN A 172 0.33 7.70 -2.88
N ARG A 173 -0.76 7.10 -2.38
CA ARG A 173 -1.41 5.91 -2.94
C ARG A 173 -2.91 6.09 -2.88
N GLN A 174 -3.59 5.96 -4.00
CA GLN A 174 -5.02 6.17 -4.08
C GLN A 174 -5.80 4.95 -3.57
N HIS A 175 -6.77 5.19 -2.71
CA HIS A 175 -7.64 4.14 -2.15
C HIS A 175 -8.34 3.34 -3.24
N PHE A 176 -8.38 2.00 -3.09
CA PHE A 176 -8.85 1.05 -4.11
C PHE A 176 -8.07 1.10 -5.44
N GLY A 177 -6.86 1.64 -5.48
CA GLY A 177 -6.11 1.77 -6.73
C GLY A 177 -6.88 2.53 -7.82
N ARG A 178 -7.76 3.47 -7.44
CA ARG A 178 -8.56 4.25 -8.40
C ARG A 178 -7.65 5.15 -9.23
N PHE A 179 -7.70 4.95 -10.52
CA PHE A 179 -6.74 5.55 -11.41
C PHE A 179 -7.30 5.68 -12.84
N GLU A 180 -7.07 6.82 -13.47
CA GLU A 180 -7.47 7.12 -14.86
C GLU A 180 -6.33 7.83 -15.58
N VAL A 181 -5.73 7.14 -16.58
CA VAL A 181 -4.62 7.66 -17.39
C VAL A 181 -5.13 8.64 -18.43
N PRO A 182 -4.46 9.80 -18.63
CA PRO A 182 -3.36 10.36 -17.86
C PRO A 182 -3.82 11.29 -16.73
N TYR A 183 -5.12 11.46 -16.54
CA TYR A 183 -5.73 12.52 -15.71
C TYR A 183 -5.31 12.43 -14.24
N THR A 184 -5.25 11.22 -13.69
CA THR A 184 -4.81 11.03 -12.29
C THR A 184 -3.34 11.41 -12.14
N TRP A 185 -2.46 11.02 -13.07
CA TRP A 185 -1.06 11.43 -13.04
C TRP A 185 -0.88 12.94 -13.17
N ARG A 186 -1.60 13.61 -14.08
CA ARG A 186 -1.59 15.09 -14.19
C ARG A 186 -1.96 15.79 -12.90
N LEU A 187 -2.89 15.22 -12.16
CA LEU A 187 -3.33 15.75 -10.88
C LEU A 187 -2.30 15.50 -9.79
N HIS A 188 -1.79 14.28 -9.70
CA HIS A 188 -0.79 13.89 -8.70
C HIS A 188 0.54 14.63 -8.91
N ASP A 189 0.97 14.85 -10.14
CA ASP A 189 2.18 15.60 -10.51
C ASP A 189 2.22 17.04 -9.92
N LYS A 190 1.05 17.66 -9.75
CA LYS A 190 0.91 18.99 -9.14
C LYS A 190 0.99 18.98 -7.61
N ILE A 191 0.90 17.80 -6.98
CA ILE A 191 0.71 17.67 -5.53
C ILE A 191 1.84 16.89 -4.88
N PHE A 192 2.34 15.84 -5.52
CA PHE A 192 3.25 14.86 -4.95
C PHE A 192 4.54 14.74 -5.75
N ASP A 193 5.59 14.25 -5.10
CA ASP A 193 6.86 13.94 -5.74
C ASP A 193 6.80 12.51 -6.34
N TYR A 194 6.03 11.59 -5.70
CA TYR A 194 5.78 10.25 -6.22
C TYR A 194 4.37 9.74 -5.93
N ASP A 195 3.93 8.79 -6.75
CA ASP A 195 2.70 8.00 -6.58
C ASP A 195 3.00 6.51 -6.57
N SER A 196 2.23 5.74 -5.83
CA SER A 196 2.34 4.27 -5.77
C SER A 196 0.98 3.60 -5.97
N THR A 197 0.14 4.21 -6.80
CA THR A 197 -1.24 3.76 -7.03
C THR A 197 -1.31 2.64 -8.06
N VAL A 198 -0.43 2.65 -9.08
CA VAL A 198 -0.54 1.73 -10.20
C VAL A 198 -0.13 0.32 -9.77
N GLY A 199 -1.10 -0.57 -9.72
CA GLY A 199 -0.94 -1.98 -9.41
C GLY A 199 -2.25 -2.71 -9.71
N TYR A 200 -2.23 -4.03 -9.68
CA TYR A 200 -3.45 -4.81 -9.81
C TYR A 200 -4.12 -4.97 -8.44
N ILE A 201 -5.44 -4.78 -8.40
CA ILE A 201 -6.24 -4.99 -7.18
C ILE A 201 -6.84 -6.39 -7.09
N ASN A 202 -6.89 -7.12 -8.20
CA ASN A 202 -7.51 -8.45 -8.30
C ASN A 202 -6.53 -9.60 -8.58
N MET A 203 -5.27 -9.28 -8.85
CA MET A 203 -4.19 -10.24 -9.07
C MET A 203 -2.85 -9.63 -8.64
N SER A 204 -1.84 -10.43 -8.41
CA SER A 204 -0.46 -9.99 -8.20
C SER A 204 0.29 -9.81 -9.53
N GLY A 205 1.35 -9.02 -9.54
CA GLY A 205 2.22 -8.84 -10.70
C GLY A 205 2.52 -7.39 -11.09
N PHE A 206 3.19 -7.23 -12.21
CA PHE A 206 3.68 -5.94 -12.71
C PHE A 206 2.70 -5.36 -13.72
N ARG A 207 1.76 -4.52 -13.26
CA ARG A 207 0.70 -3.93 -14.09
C ARG A 207 1.25 -3.08 -15.24
N THR A 208 2.39 -2.44 -15.03
CA THR A 208 3.06 -1.61 -16.04
C THR A 208 4.06 -2.39 -16.90
N SER A 209 4.18 -3.72 -16.69
CA SER A 209 5.24 -4.57 -17.24
C SER A 209 6.65 -4.14 -16.84
N LEU A 210 6.78 -3.27 -15.84
CA LEU A 210 8.05 -2.78 -15.30
C LEU A 210 8.14 -3.10 -13.81
N CYS A 211 9.33 -3.47 -13.37
CA CYS A 211 9.68 -3.60 -11.94
C CYS A 211 10.59 -2.45 -11.46
N PHE A 212 10.48 -1.28 -12.07
CA PHE A 212 11.23 -0.08 -11.72
C PHE A 212 10.30 1.10 -11.54
N PRO A 213 10.67 2.07 -10.69
CA PRO A 213 10.06 3.39 -10.71
C PRO A 213 10.32 4.06 -12.07
N PHE A 214 9.35 4.80 -12.55
CA PHE A 214 9.46 5.53 -13.82
C PHE A 214 8.78 6.89 -13.73
N ARG A 215 9.22 7.84 -14.57
CA ARG A 215 8.52 9.11 -14.75
C ARG A 215 7.20 8.86 -15.44
N ALA A 216 6.12 9.35 -14.84
CA ALA A 216 4.81 9.27 -15.46
C ALA A 216 4.80 10.05 -16.80
N TYR A 217 4.11 9.51 -17.80
CA TYR A 217 4.07 10.11 -19.14
C TYR A 217 2.63 10.44 -19.53
N ASP A 218 2.43 11.68 -19.92
CA ASP A 218 1.16 12.16 -20.44
C ASP A 218 1.12 11.99 -21.97
N ALA A 219 0.53 10.88 -22.42
CA ALA A 219 0.44 10.57 -23.83
C ALA A 219 -0.45 11.53 -24.64
N LEU A 220 -1.38 12.24 -23.99
CA LEU A 220 -2.26 13.19 -24.68
C LEU A 220 -1.54 14.52 -24.95
N GLU A 221 -0.69 14.96 -24.01
CA GLU A 221 0.12 16.17 -24.15
C GLU A 221 1.51 15.88 -24.70
N ASN A 222 1.82 14.58 -24.97
CA ASN A 222 3.14 14.11 -25.39
C ASN A 222 4.27 14.65 -24.49
N LYS A 223 4.11 14.51 -23.17
CA LYS A 223 4.99 15.14 -22.18
C LYS A 223 5.31 14.19 -21.04
N GLU A 224 6.59 14.13 -20.65
CA GLU A 224 7.01 13.53 -19.37
C GLU A 224 6.60 14.44 -18.21
N LEU A 225 6.06 13.83 -17.15
CA LEU A 225 5.71 14.51 -15.92
C LEU A 225 6.88 14.43 -14.93
N SER A 226 6.88 15.30 -13.93
CA SER A 226 7.88 15.26 -12.84
C SER A 226 7.60 14.16 -11.83
N LEU A 227 6.36 13.68 -11.78
CA LEU A 227 5.90 12.62 -10.90
C LEU A 227 6.61 11.30 -11.15
N MET A 228 7.15 10.70 -10.08
CA MET A 228 7.67 9.33 -10.12
C MET A 228 6.55 8.34 -9.79
N GLU A 229 6.23 7.44 -10.69
CA GLU A 229 5.38 6.29 -10.38
C GLU A 229 6.21 5.15 -9.81
N VAL A 230 5.80 4.63 -8.65
CA VAL A 230 6.40 3.47 -7.96
C VAL A 230 5.35 2.38 -7.85
N PRO A 231 5.14 1.56 -8.91
CA PRO A 231 4.02 0.63 -8.98
C PRO A 231 4.06 -0.41 -7.86
N PHE A 232 2.93 -0.64 -7.18
CA PHE A 232 2.88 -1.75 -6.24
C PHE A 232 2.68 -3.09 -6.95
N THR A 233 3.30 -4.15 -6.39
CA THR A 233 3.40 -5.45 -7.04
C THR A 233 2.33 -6.42 -6.54
N THR A 234 2.06 -6.42 -5.25
CA THR A 234 1.03 -7.26 -4.62
C THR A 234 0.63 -6.74 -3.25
N SER A 235 -0.52 -7.20 -2.75
CA SER A 235 -1.00 -6.88 -1.41
C SER A 235 -1.63 -8.09 -0.72
N ASP A 236 -1.71 -8.07 0.62
CA ASP A 236 -2.47 -9.06 1.39
C ASP A 236 -3.94 -9.07 0.96
N GLY A 237 -4.51 -7.88 0.67
CA GLY A 237 -5.87 -7.74 0.17
C GLY A 237 -6.09 -8.48 -1.14
N THR A 238 -5.14 -8.44 -2.06
CA THR A 238 -5.18 -9.15 -3.35
C THR A 238 -5.00 -10.65 -3.19
N LEU A 239 -3.96 -11.07 -2.46
CA LEU A 239 -3.61 -12.49 -2.29
C LEU A 239 -4.73 -13.29 -1.61
N PHE A 240 -5.24 -12.78 -0.49
CA PHE A 240 -6.26 -13.49 0.30
C PHE A 240 -7.70 -13.18 -0.13
N GLY A 241 -7.94 -12.08 -0.83
CA GLY A 241 -9.24 -11.67 -1.34
C GLY A 241 -9.57 -12.27 -2.70
N PRO A 242 -9.36 -11.55 -3.82
CA PRO A 242 -9.69 -12.03 -5.16
C PRO A 242 -8.98 -13.33 -5.55
N MET A 243 -7.69 -13.47 -5.23
CA MET A 243 -6.92 -14.68 -5.57
C MET A 243 -7.25 -15.87 -4.66
N LYS A 244 -7.84 -15.64 -3.47
CA LYS A 244 -8.27 -16.69 -2.51
C LYS A 244 -7.16 -17.67 -2.12
N LEU A 245 -5.92 -17.22 -2.12
CA LEU A 245 -4.77 -18.04 -1.73
C LEU A 245 -4.79 -18.29 -0.22
N ASP A 246 -4.28 -19.44 0.19
CA ASP A 246 -3.90 -19.69 1.57
C ASP A 246 -2.50 -19.09 1.87
N ARG A 247 -1.98 -19.29 3.07
CA ARG A 247 -0.68 -18.73 3.46
C ARG A 247 0.48 -19.25 2.61
N GLU A 248 0.44 -20.53 2.29
CA GLU A 248 1.49 -21.18 1.49
C GLU A 248 1.44 -20.67 0.04
N GLY A 249 0.26 -20.66 -0.57
CA GLY A 249 0.04 -20.13 -1.90
C GLY A 249 0.43 -18.65 -2.01
N ALA A 250 0.07 -17.83 -1.02
CA ALA A 250 0.44 -16.42 -0.97
C ALA A 250 1.97 -16.23 -0.87
N TRP A 251 2.64 -17.07 -0.07
CA TRP A 251 4.10 -17.05 0.03
C TRP A 251 4.77 -17.47 -1.27
N LEU A 252 4.30 -18.55 -1.92
CA LEU A 252 4.85 -19.02 -3.19
C LEU A 252 4.69 -17.99 -4.30
N ASP A 253 3.52 -17.35 -4.37
CA ASP A 253 3.26 -16.27 -5.33
C ASP A 253 4.20 -15.06 -5.09
N THR A 254 4.28 -14.59 -3.85
CA THR A 254 5.18 -13.49 -3.48
C THR A 254 6.64 -13.82 -3.76
N LYS A 255 7.08 -15.04 -3.44
CA LYS A 255 8.45 -15.51 -3.71
C LYS A 255 8.77 -15.53 -5.20
N LYS A 256 7.80 -15.93 -6.04
CA LYS A 256 7.94 -15.87 -7.50
C LYS A 256 8.17 -14.43 -7.97
N LEU A 257 7.38 -13.49 -7.47
CA LEU A 257 7.54 -12.06 -7.81
C LEU A 257 8.88 -11.49 -7.35
N ILE A 258 9.34 -11.85 -6.15
CA ILE A 258 10.66 -11.48 -5.64
C ILE A 258 11.75 -11.98 -6.60
N ASN A 259 11.68 -13.24 -7.02
CA ASN A 259 12.67 -13.83 -7.93
C ASN A 259 12.65 -13.17 -9.31
N GLU A 260 11.47 -12.85 -9.85
CA GLU A 260 11.37 -12.13 -11.13
C GLU A 260 11.92 -10.69 -11.01
N THR A 261 11.64 -10.01 -9.91
CA THR A 261 12.19 -8.68 -9.65
C THR A 261 13.73 -8.73 -9.54
N LYS A 262 14.26 -9.72 -8.83
CA LYS A 262 15.70 -9.91 -8.65
C LYS A 262 16.42 -10.15 -9.98
N LYS A 263 15.89 -10.98 -10.88
CA LYS A 263 16.44 -11.23 -12.21
C LYS A 263 16.62 -9.97 -13.06
N ASN A 264 15.84 -8.95 -12.76
CA ASN A 264 15.83 -7.68 -13.49
C ASN A 264 16.45 -6.53 -12.69
N ASP A 265 17.12 -6.79 -11.56
CA ASP A 265 17.65 -5.76 -10.65
C ASP A 265 16.62 -4.69 -10.27
N GLY A 266 15.37 -5.11 -10.09
CA GLY A 266 14.22 -4.23 -9.92
C GLY A 266 13.90 -3.87 -8.47
N VAL A 267 12.74 -3.25 -8.27
CA VAL A 267 12.13 -3.03 -6.96
C VAL A 267 10.82 -3.79 -6.85
N ILE A 268 10.65 -4.54 -5.78
CA ILE A 268 9.35 -5.11 -5.42
C ILE A 268 8.67 -4.22 -4.39
N VAL A 269 7.44 -3.83 -4.65
CA VAL A 269 6.62 -3.02 -3.75
C VAL A 269 5.52 -3.90 -3.17
N LEU A 270 5.59 -4.16 -1.87
CA LEU A 270 4.64 -4.99 -1.15
C LEU A 270 3.73 -4.12 -0.29
N ASP A 271 2.45 -4.27 -0.45
CA ASP A 271 1.46 -3.63 0.42
C ASP A 271 0.88 -4.64 1.40
N TRP A 272 0.93 -4.31 2.69
CA TRP A 272 0.39 -5.16 3.73
C TRP A 272 -0.38 -4.33 4.74
N HIS A 273 -1.69 -4.56 4.83
CA HIS A 273 -2.51 -3.81 5.77
C HIS A 273 -2.14 -4.13 7.21
N GLN A 274 -2.14 -3.13 8.07
CA GLN A 274 -1.72 -3.21 9.48
C GLN A 274 -2.73 -3.92 10.43
N ARG A 275 -3.59 -4.75 9.92
CA ARG A 275 -4.67 -5.43 10.67
C ARG A 275 -4.38 -6.90 11.00
#